data_80991cb0b60c2f3939753d79e6572498
#
_entry.id   80991cb0b60c2f3939753d79e6572498
#
_cell.length_a   1.000
_cell.length_b   1.000
_cell.length_c   1.000
_cell.angle_alpha   90.00
_cell.angle_beta   90.00
_cell.angle_gamma   90.00
#
_symmetry.space_group_name_H-M   'P 1'
#
loop_
_entity.id
_entity.type
_entity.pdbx_description
1 polymer ?
#
loop_
_entity_poly.entity_id
_entity_poly.type
_entity_poly.pdbx_seq_one_letter_code
_entity_poly.pdbx_strand_id
1 'polypeptide(L)'
;MMGYLVWFNVTEAPDIINSPYNKRVDNQETKVVRGDILAADGSILATTETDEDGNETRSYPFGKVFCHVVGLSSAKSGIEGEENYHLLSEDGNVLKQLASDATGQKAMGNTSVTTLDVDLQEAAYKAIGSNKGAVIVMEPSTGKILAMVSKPDYDPNDASTDYSEWLTYDSSDSVLLNRATQGLYPP
;
A
#
# COMPACT_ATOMS: atom_id res chain seq x y z
N MET A 1 -10.70 16.99 -29.34
CA MET A 1 -10.95 15.62 -28.92
C MET A 1 -9.71 14.93 -28.36
N MET A 2 -8.56 14.90 -29.06
CA MET A 2 -7.30 14.32 -28.53
C MET A 2 -6.83 14.92 -27.20
N GLY A 3 -6.84 16.25 -27.05
CA GLY A 3 -6.43 16.91 -25.80
C GLY A 3 -7.27 16.52 -24.58
N TYR A 4 -8.57 16.29 -24.76
CA TYR A 4 -9.45 15.82 -23.69
C TYR A 4 -9.12 14.38 -23.28
N LEU A 5 -8.81 13.50 -24.24
CA LEU A 5 -8.44 12.11 -23.94
C LEU A 5 -7.11 12.02 -23.17
N VAL A 6 -6.14 12.87 -23.54
CA VAL A 6 -4.88 12.96 -22.82
C VAL A 6 -5.10 13.48 -21.39
N TRP A 7 -5.85 14.59 -21.26
CA TRP A 7 -6.20 15.15 -19.95
C TRP A 7 -6.94 14.12 -19.08
N PHE A 8 -7.97 13.46 -19.61
CA PHE A 8 -8.72 12.44 -18.91
C PHE A 8 -7.83 11.28 -18.43
N ASN A 9 -6.93 10.77 -19.30
CA ASN A 9 -6.03 9.67 -18.91
C ASN A 9 -5.00 10.05 -17.83
N VAL A 10 -4.62 11.33 -17.77
CA VAL A 10 -3.61 11.80 -16.81
C VAL A 10 -4.25 12.19 -15.47
N THR A 11 -5.46 12.76 -15.49
CA THR A 11 -6.07 13.35 -14.28
C THR A 11 -7.22 12.54 -13.69
N GLU A 12 -8.11 11.97 -14.52
CA GLU A 12 -9.33 11.32 -14.03
C GLU A 12 -9.23 9.78 -14.04
N ALA A 13 -8.51 9.21 -15.01
CA ALA A 13 -8.46 7.76 -15.15
C ALA A 13 -7.79 7.05 -13.95
N PRO A 14 -6.72 7.55 -13.32
CA PRO A 14 -6.13 6.94 -12.13
C PRO A 14 -7.15 6.80 -10.99
N ASP A 15 -7.92 7.86 -10.72
CA ASP A 15 -8.92 7.86 -9.64
C ASP A 15 -10.05 6.87 -9.90
N ILE A 16 -10.47 6.74 -11.18
CA ILE A 16 -11.50 5.78 -11.58
C ILE A 16 -10.97 4.34 -11.51
N ILE A 17 -9.73 4.13 -11.94
CA ILE A 17 -9.11 2.79 -11.96
C ILE A 17 -8.88 2.30 -10.52
N ASN A 18 -8.35 3.14 -9.65
CA ASN A 18 -8.07 2.81 -8.25
C ASN A 18 -9.29 2.95 -7.33
N SER A 19 -10.46 3.31 -7.88
CA SER A 19 -11.68 3.42 -7.09
C SER A 19 -12.00 2.09 -6.37
N PRO A 20 -12.30 2.12 -5.06
CA PRO A 20 -12.69 0.94 -4.30
C PRO A 20 -13.97 0.26 -4.82
N TYR A 21 -14.73 0.94 -5.66
CA TYR A 21 -15.92 0.42 -6.33
C TYR A 21 -15.63 -0.25 -7.69
N ASN A 22 -14.37 -0.29 -8.13
CA ASN A 22 -14.00 -0.89 -9.41
C ASN A 22 -13.87 -2.41 -9.30
N LYS A 23 -14.99 -3.11 -9.50
CA LYS A 23 -15.05 -4.59 -9.47
C LYS A 23 -14.14 -5.31 -10.48
N ARG A 24 -13.58 -4.59 -11.48
CA ARG A 24 -12.63 -5.20 -12.42
C ARG A 24 -11.32 -5.54 -11.74
N VAL A 25 -10.91 -4.72 -10.78
CA VAL A 25 -9.69 -4.95 -10.00
C VAL A 25 -9.87 -6.15 -9.07
N ASP A 26 -11.04 -6.28 -8.43
CA ASP A 26 -11.37 -7.42 -7.57
C ASP A 26 -11.30 -8.77 -8.34
N ASN A 27 -11.67 -8.76 -9.63
CA ASN A 27 -11.54 -9.94 -10.47
C ASN A 27 -10.08 -10.28 -10.85
N GLN A 28 -9.16 -9.35 -10.75
CA GLN A 28 -7.73 -9.59 -10.98
C GLN A 28 -7.07 -10.27 -9.78
N GLU A 29 -7.49 -10.00 -8.54
CA GLU A 29 -7.03 -10.68 -7.33
C GLU A 29 -7.18 -12.22 -7.41
N THR A 30 -8.15 -12.70 -8.17
CA THR A 30 -8.32 -14.14 -8.38
C THR A 30 -7.32 -14.76 -9.36
N LYS A 31 -6.66 -13.94 -10.19
CA LYS A 31 -5.81 -14.38 -11.31
C LYS A 31 -4.33 -14.04 -11.11
N VAL A 32 -4.05 -13.00 -10.33
CA VAL A 32 -2.72 -12.43 -10.16
C VAL A 32 -2.37 -12.43 -8.68
N VAL A 33 -1.20 -12.93 -8.32
CA VAL A 33 -0.61 -12.78 -6.99
C VAL A 33 -0.18 -11.33 -6.84
N ARG A 34 -0.64 -10.65 -5.81
CA ARG A 34 -0.34 -9.25 -5.57
C ARG A 34 1.16 -8.99 -5.46
N GLY A 35 1.67 -8.03 -6.23
CA GLY A 35 3.08 -7.69 -6.30
C GLY A 35 3.63 -7.06 -5.00
N ASP A 36 4.95 -6.92 -4.93
CA ASP A 36 5.64 -6.41 -3.76
C ASP A 36 5.65 -4.88 -3.69
N ILE A 37 5.72 -4.35 -2.46
CA ILE A 37 6.03 -2.94 -2.20
C ILE A 37 7.41 -2.89 -1.56
N LEU A 38 8.32 -2.14 -2.18
CA LEU A 38 9.71 -2.02 -1.74
C LEU A 38 10.03 -0.60 -1.27
N ALA A 39 10.94 -0.50 -0.31
CA ALA A 39 11.61 0.73 0.07
C ALA A 39 12.62 1.15 -1.03
N ALA A 40 13.21 2.33 -0.89
CA ALA A 40 14.18 2.88 -1.84
C ALA A 40 15.45 2.02 -1.99
N ASP A 41 15.82 1.29 -0.96
CA ASP A 41 16.98 0.38 -0.91
C ASP A 41 16.65 -1.05 -1.37
N GLY A 42 15.38 -1.33 -1.73
CA GLY A 42 14.89 -2.64 -2.12
C GLY A 42 14.41 -3.52 -0.96
N SER A 43 14.41 -3.01 0.28
CA SER A 43 13.82 -3.73 1.43
C SER A 43 12.32 -3.96 1.21
N ILE A 44 11.83 -5.15 1.52
CA ILE A 44 10.44 -5.54 1.32
C ILE A 44 9.56 -4.92 2.41
N LEU A 45 8.66 -4.01 2.03
CA LEU A 45 7.69 -3.39 2.93
C LEU A 45 6.38 -4.17 3.01
N ALA A 46 5.97 -4.77 1.88
CA ALA A 46 4.86 -5.69 1.80
C ALA A 46 5.09 -6.71 0.69
N THR A 47 4.75 -7.98 0.94
CA THR A 47 4.86 -9.08 -0.01
C THR A 47 3.69 -10.04 0.15
N THR A 48 3.44 -10.89 -0.86
CA THR A 48 2.44 -11.95 -0.78
C THR A 48 3.13 -13.29 -0.72
N GLU A 49 2.93 -14.01 0.37
CA GLU A 49 3.40 -15.36 0.58
C GLU A 49 2.30 -16.34 0.16
N THR A 50 2.67 -17.38 -0.60
CA THR A 50 1.76 -18.45 -1.01
C THR A 50 2.21 -19.74 -0.31
N ASP A 51 1.29 -20.37 0.41
CA ASP A 51 1.57 -21.65 1.09
C ASP A 51 1.51 -22.84 0.11
N GLU A 52 1.80 -24.04 0.64
CA GLU A 52 1.79 -25.28 -0.15
C GLU A 52 0.39 -25.65 -0.69
N ASP A 53 -0.65 -25.16 -0.05
CA ASP A 53 -2.06 -25.36 -0.43
C ASP A 53 -2.55 -24.30 -1.43
N GLY A 54 -1.71 -23.30 -1.76
CA GLY A 54 -2.03 -22.21 -2.68
C GLY A 54 -2.79 -21.05 -2.05
N ASN A 55 -2.88 -20.96 -0.70
CA ASN A 55 -3.48 -19.83 -0.03
C ASN A 55 -2.48 -18.67 0.00
N GLU A 56 -2.96 -17.49 -0.33
CA GLU A 56 -2.17 -16.27 -0.37
C GLU A 56 -2.37 -15.46 0.92
N THR A 57 -1.25 -15.08 1.55
CA THR A 57 -1.24 -14.24 2.73
C THR A 57 -0.38 -13.02 2.48
N ARG A 58 -0.94 -11.83 2.68
CA ARG A 58 -0.19 -10.58 2.60
C ARG A 58 0.61 -10.39 3.88
N SER A 59 1.92 -10.23 3.76
CA SER A 59 2.89 -10.11 4.85
C SER A 59 3.52 -8.72 4.84
N TYR A 60 3.68 -8.12 6.01
CA TYR A 60 4.26 -6.80 6.23
C TYR A 60 5.45 -6.92 7.19
N PRO A 61 6.68 -7.16 6.70
CA PRO A 61 7.83 -7.51 7.53
C PRO A 61 8.19 -6.47 8.61
N PHE A 62 7.91 -5.18 8.36
CA PHE A 62 8.17 -4.11 9.34
C PHE A 62 6.98 -3.79 10.25
N GLY A 63 5.85 -4.50 10.11
CA GLY A 63 4.67 -4.36 10.96
C GLY A 63 4.25 -2.89 11.17
N LYS A 64 4.16 -2.48 12.43
CA LYS A 64 3.68 -1.15 12.86
C LYS A 64 4.46 0.04 12.31
N VAL A 65 5.74 -0.15 11.96
CA VAL A 65 6.63 0.96 11.57
C VAL A 65 6.17 1.63 10.29
N PHE A 66 5.63 0.86 9.34
CA PHE A 66 5.19 1.34 8.04
C PHE A 66 3.67 1.28 7.84
N CYS A 67 2.89 0.88 8.85
CA CYS A 67 1.48 0.57 8.72
C CYS A 67 0.64 1.66 8.03
N HIS A 68 0.85 2.93 8.36
CA HIS A 68 0.04 4.01 7.80
C HIS A 68 0.46 4.44 6.39
N VAL A 69 1.74 4.36 6.05
CA VAL A 69 2.22 4.74 4.72
C VAL A 69 2.02 3.61 3.72
N VAL A 70 2.32 2.37 4.10
CA VAL A 70 2.05 1.19 3.26
C VAL A 70 0.56 0.90 3.21
N GLY A 71 -0.11 0.92 4.36
CA GLY A 71 -1.54 0.68 4.47
C GLY A 71 -1.90 -0.80 4.57
N LEU A 72 -3.15 -1.10 4.23
CA LEU A 72 -3.75 -2.44 4.24
C LEU A 72 -4.33 -2.76 2.87
N SER A 73 -3.96 -3.90 2.30
CA SER A 73 -4.54 -4.40 1.05
C SER A 73 -6.05 -4.64 1.17
N SER A 74 -6.50 -5.23 2.27
CA SER A 74 -7.92 -5.52 2.55
C SER A 74 -8.78 -4.26 2.66
N ALA A 75 -8.22 -3.16 3.19
CA ALA A 75 -8.90 -1.88 3.34
C ALA A 75 -8.61 -0.90 2.19
N LYS A 76 -7.78 -1.29 1.23
CA LYS A 76 -7.32 -0.44 0.10
C LYS A 76 -6.86 0.94 0.60
N SER A 77 -6.00 0.96 1.61
CA SER A 77 -5.48 2.18 2.23
C SER A 77 -3.98 2.35 1.98
N GLY A 78 -3.47 3.58 2.11
CA GLY A 78 -2.06 3.89 1.87
C GLY A 78 -1.58 3.51 0.46
N ILE A 79 -0.32 3.14 0.31
CA ILE A 79 0.27 2.71 -0.97
C ILE A 79 -0.44 1.46 -1.52
N GLU A 80 -0.87 0.54 -0.65
CA GLU A 80 -1.68 -0.62 -1.03
C GLU A 80 -2.95 -0.23 -1.79
N GLY A 81 -3.59 0.87 -1.41
CA GLY A 81 -4.78 1.39 -2.08
C GLY A 81 -4.45 2.16 -3.36
N GLU A 82 -3.50 3.09 -3.29
CA GLU A 82 -3.11 3.96 -4.41
C GLU A 82 -2.54 3.15 -5.59
N GLU A 83 -1.70 2.15 -5.28
CA GLU A 83 -1.05 1.29 -6.26
C GLU A 83 -1.83 -0.02 -6.52
N ASN A 84 -3.08 -0.13 -6.03
CA ASN A 84 -3.85 -1.37 -6.07
C ASN A 84 -3.92 -1.98 -7.48
N TYR A 85 -4.21 -1.16 -8.49
CA TYR A 85 -4.27 -1.63 -9.89
C TYR A 85 -2.89 -2.07 -10.40
N HIS A 86 -1.83 -1.32 -10.09
CA HIS A 86 -0.47 -1.63 -10.50
C HIS A 86 0.01 -2.94 -9.89
N LEU A 87 -0.19 -3.12 -8.59
CA LEU A 87 0.18 -4.34 -7.85
C LEU A 87 -0.58 -5.60 -8.32
N LEU A 88 -1.74 -5.44 -8.96
CA LEU A 88 -2.55 -6.52 -9.51
C LEU A 88 -2.46 -6.62 -11.04
N SER A 89 -1.61 -5.80 -11.67
CA SER A 89 -1.37 -5.84 -13.12
C SER A 89 -0.08 -6.58 -13.41
N GLU A 90 -0.06 -7.30 -14.52
CA GLU A 90 1.16 -7.89 -15.07
C GLU A 90 1.78 -6.92 -16.08
N ASP A 91 3.10 -6.73 -16.03
CA ASP A 91 3.82 -6.17 -17.17
C ASP A 91 3.58 -7.09 -18.36
N GLY A 92 3.03 -6.56 -19.45
CA GLY A 92 2.55 -7.30 -20.64
C GLY A 92 3.58 -8.19 -21.36
N ASN A 93 4.33 -8.97 -20.58
CA ASN A 93 5.25 -9.98 -21.09
C ASN A 93 4.45 -11.24 -21.45
N VAL A 94 4.01 -11.29 -22.72
CA VAL A 94 3.21 -12.40 -23.29
C VAL A 94 3.85 -13.77 -23.01
N LEU A 95 5.18 -13.85 -22.88
CA LEU A 95 5.88 -15.09 -22.56
C LEU A 95 5.66 -15.54 -21.10
N LYS A 96 5.58 -14.59 -20.16
CA LYS A 96 5.26 -14.90 -18.77
C LYS A 96 3.80 -15.33 -18.64
N GLN A 97 2.88 -14.66 -19.32
CA GLN A 97 1.47 -15.04 -19.38
C GLN A 97 1.27 -16.45 -19.93
N LEU A 98 1.93 -16.79 -21.04
CA LEU A 98 1.87 -18.14 -21.60
C LEU A 98 2.47 -19.20 -20.66
N ALA A 99 3.49 -18.84 -19.87
CA ALA A 99 4.08 -19.76 -18.91
C ALA A 99 3.16 -19.99 -17.71
N SER A 100 2.51 -18.94 -17.17
CA SER A 100 1.54 -19.06 -16.08
C SER A 100 0.29 -19.86 -16.52
N ASP A 101 -0.21 -19.58 -17.72
CA ASP A 101 -1.34 -20.33 -18.30
C ASP A 101 -1.00 -21.84 -18.51
N ALA A 102 0.25 -22.14 -18.89
CA ALA A 102 0.69 -23.53 -19.12
C ALA A 102 0.93 -24.30 -17.81
N THR A 103 1.31 -23.62 -16.72
CA THR A 103 1.58 -24.23 -15.42
C THR A 103 0.37 -24.20 -14.48
N GLY A 104 -0.68 -23.45 -14.80
CA GLY A 104 -1.84 -23.23 -13.93
C GLY A 104 -1.52 -22.40 -12.66
N GLN A 105 -0.34 -21.77 -12.62
CA GLN A 105 0.03 -20.88 -11.54
C GLN A 105 -0.44 -19.46 -11.83
N LYS A 106 -0.86 -18.73 -10.80
CA LYS A 106 -1.17 -17.31 -10.94
C LYS A 106 0.09 -16.54 -11.35
N ALA A 107 -0.08 -15.53 -12.17
CA ALA A 107 1.00 -14.61 -12.50
C ALA A 107 1.31 -13.71 -11.30
N MET A 108 2.55 -13.20 -11.22
CA MET A 108 2.94 -12.22 -10.21
C MET A 108 2.65 -10.82 -10.73
N GLY A 109 1.99 -10.00 -9.92
CA GLY A 109 1.74 -8.59 -10.20
C GLY A 109 3.02 -7.74 -10.16
N ASN A 110 2.90 -6.49 -10.60
CA ASN A 110 4.03 -5.57 -10.66
C ASN A 110 4.51 -5.16 -9.27
N THR A 111 5.80 -4.91 -9.16
CA THR A 111 6.43 -4.39 -7.94
C THR A 111 6.38 -2.86 -7.92
N SER A 112 5.97 -2.28 -6.81
CA SER A 112 6.02 -0.83 -6.57
C SER A 112 7.23 -0.47 -5.73
N VAL A 113 8.10 0.41 -6.23
CA VAL A 113 9.28 0.89 -5.50
C VAL A 113 9.01 2.30 -4.99
N THR A 114 9.09 2.47 -3.67
CA THR A 114 8.83 3.74 -3.00
C THR A 114 10.11 4.57 -2.82
N THR A 115 9.95 5.81 -2.37
CA THR A 115 11.05 6.68 -1.95
C THR A 115 11.38 6.59 -0.46
N LEU A 116 10.71 5.68 0.25
CA LEU A 116 10.87 5.53 1.70
C LEU A 116 12.24 4.97 2.06
N ASP A 117 12.85 5.55 3.06
CA ASP A 117 14.13 5.15 3.64
C ASP A 117 13.83 4.43 4.96
N VAL A 118 14.29 3.19 5.09
CA VAL A 118 13.98 2.33 6.24
C VAL A 118 14.57 2.91 7.53
N ASP A 119 15.82 3.37 7.49
CA ASP A 119 16.51 3.89 8.67
C ASP A 119 15.86 5.19 9.18
N LEU A 120 15.49 6.09 8.25
CA LEU A 120 14.77 7.32 8.58
C LEU A 120 13.37 7.04 9.13
N GLN A 121 12.66 6.09 8.55
CA GLN A 121 11.33 5.68 9.02
C GLN A 121 11.41 5.12 10.45
N GLU A 122 12.36 4.22 10.72
CA GLU A 122 12.56 3.68 12.06
C GLU A 122 12.99 4.75 13.06
N ALA A 123 13.87 5.67 12.66
CA ALA A 123 14.28 6.78 13.52
C ALA A 123 13.10 7.69 13.86
N ALA A 124 12.28 8.04 12.87
CA ALA A 124 11.06 8.84 13.07
C ALA A 124 10.05 8.11 13.97
N TYR A 125 9.87 6.80 13.76
CA TYR A 125 8.99 5.95 14.57
C TYR A 125 9.44 5.89 16.04
N LYS A 126 10.74 5.75 16.27
CA LYS A 126 11.34 5.78 17.62
C LYS A 126 11.20 7.17 18.26
N ALA A 127 11.40 8.23 17.48
CA ALA A 127 11.38 9.61 17.97
C ALA A 127 9.98 10.06 18.44
N ILE A 128 8.91 9.69 17.73
CA ILE A 128 7.54 10.03 18.16
C ILE A 128 7.13 9.28 19.43
N GLY A 129 7.70 8.09 19.68
CA GLY A 129 7.45 7.28 20.88
C GLY A 129 5.98 6.91 21.02
N SER A 130 5.40 7.22 22.20
CA SER A 130 3.98 7.00 22.52
C SER A 130 3.09 8.22 22.27
N ASN A 131 3.64 9.32 21.74
CA ASN A 131 2.85 10.52 21.50
C ASN A 131 1.91 10.33 20.29
N LYS A 132 0.69 10.88 20.40
CA LYS A 132 -0.24 10.94 19.26
C LYS A 132 0.19 12.06 18.30
N GLY A 133 0.24 11.76 17.03
CA GLY A 133 0.62 12.74 16.01
C GLY A 133 1.22 12.10 14.77
N ALA A 134 1.92 12.90 13.98
CA ALA A 134 2.61 12.43 12.79
C ALA A 134 4.00 13.04 12.64
N VAL A 135 4.90 12.30 12.00
CA VAL A 135 6.22 12.77 11.57
C VAL A 135 6.34 12.53 10.08
N ILE A 136 6.73 13.56 9.33
CA ILE A 136 7.01 13.46 7.89
C ILE A 136 8.42 13.96 7.65
N VAL A 137 9.22 13.18 6.93
CA VAL A 137 10.54 13.57 6.43
C VAL A 137 10.47 13.64 4.92
N MET A 138 10.77 14.81 4.37
CA MET A 138 10.67 15.08 2.94
C MET A 138 11.95 15.75 2.42
N GLU A 139 12.35 15.38 1.22
CA GLU A 139 13.40 16.08 0.48
C GLU A 139 12.80 17.28 -0.26
N PRO A 140 13.08 18.54 0.16
CA PRO A 140 12.40 19.71 -0.40
C PRO A 140 12.68 19.96 -1.89
N SER A 141 13.84 19.52 -2.38
CA SER A 141 14.27 19.73 -3.77
C SER A 141 13.50 18.89 -4.78
N THR A 142 13.01 17.72 -4.36
CA THR A 142 12.36 16.73 -5.23
C THR A 142 10.90 16.49 -4.85
N GLY A 143 10.52 16.83 -3.62
CA GLY A 143 9.22 16.47 -3.03
C GLY A 143 9.11 15.01 -2.58
N LYS A 144 10.20 14.23 -2.62
CA LYS A 144 10.19 12.83 -2.17
C LYS A 144 9.90 12.74 -0.69
N ILE A 145 8.95 11.89 -0.32
CA ILE A 145 8.70 11.50 1.07
C ILE A 145 9.68 10.38 1.42
N LEU A 146 10.55 10.64 2.39
CA LEU A 146 11.54 9.67 2.84
C LEU A 146 11.07 8.89 4.06
N ALA A 147 10.25 9.51 4.91
CA ALA A 147 9.58 8.82 6.02
C ALA A 147 8.22 9.46 6.31
N MET A 148 7.26 8.64 6.73
CA MET A 148 5.93 9.08 7.15
C MET A 148 5.42 8.16 8.26
N VAL A 149 5.33 8.67 9.47
CA VAL A 149 4.85 7.97 10.66
C VAL A 149 3.58 8.64 11.17
N SER A 150 2.62 7.85 11.59
CA SER A 150 1.43 8.30 12.29
C SER A 150 1.20 7.46 13.54
N LYS A 151 0.70 8.06 14.62
CA LYS A 151 0.39 7.40 15.88
C LYS A 151 -0.96 7.91 16.45
N PRO A 152 -1.77 7.00 17.06
CA PRO A 152 -1.56 5.58 17.32
C PRO A 152 -1.46 4.75 16.05
N ASP A 153 -0.84 3.60 16.15
CA ASP A 153 -0.58 2.66 15.07
C ASP A 153 -1.28 1.31 15.28
N TYR A 154 -1.17 0.44 14.29
CA TYR A 154 -1.68 -0.92 14.30
C TYR A 154 -0.65 -1.85 13.64
N ASP A 155 -0.74 -3.16 13.90
CA ASP A 155 0.03 -4.14 13.13
C ASP A 155 -0.80 -4.61 11.94
N PRO A 156 -0.37 -4.34 10.69
CA PRO A 156 -1.14 -4.75 9.53
C PRO A 156 -1.25 -6.28 9.39
N ASN A 157 -0.35 -7.05 10.01
CA ASN A 157 -0.43 -8.51 10.01
C ASN A 157 -1.59 -9.04 10.87
N ASP A 158 -2.05 -8.26 11.86
CA ASP A 158 -3.18 -8.62 12.73
C ASP A 158 -4.54 -8.21 12.13
N ALA A 159 -4.57 -7.64 10.93
CA ALA A 159 -5.81 -7.10 10.34
C ALA A 159 -6.93 -8.14 10.17
N SER A 160 -6.59 -9.41 9.97
CA SER A 160 -7.60 -10.47 9.84
C SER A 160 -8.40 -10.70 11.13
N THR A 161 -7.81 -10.40 12.29
CA THR A 161 -8.42 -10.59 13.62
C THR A 161 -8.93 -9.28 14.22
N ASP A 162 -8.16 -8.22 14.11
CA ASP A 162 -8.34 -7.01 14.92
C ASP A 162 -9.01 -5.84 14.15
N TYR A 163 -9.15 -5.94 12.81
CA TYR A 163 -9.69 -4.85 12.00
C TYR A 163 -11.08 -4.38 12.46
N SER A 164 -11.96 -5.31 12.83
CA SER A 164 -13.30 -4.98 13.32
C SER A 164 -13.28 -4.21 14.64
N GLU A 165 -12.31 -4.47 15.51
CA GLU A 165 -12.09 -3.73 16.75
C GLU A 165 -11.57 -2.32 16.46
N TRP A 166 -10.58 -2.18 15.54
CA TRP A 166 -10.02 -0.89 15.17
C TRP A 166 -11.05 0.11 14.62
N LEU A 167 -12.10 -0.40 13.98
CA LEU A 167 -13.21 0.43 13.48
C LEU A 167 -14.09 1.01 14.60
N THR A 168 -14.00 0.47 15.82
CA THR A 168 -14.83 0.93 16.96
C THR A 168 -14.18 2.09 17.73
N TYR A 169 -12.92 2.40 17.48
CA TYR A 169 -12.21 3.45 18.19
C TYR A 169 -12.72 4.84 17.82
N ASP A 170 -12.83 5.71 18.83
CA ASP A 170 -13.14 7.13 18.60
C ASP A 170 -12.12 7.80 17.68
N SER A 171 -12.52 8.84 16.95
CA SER A 171 -11.67 9.53 15.97
C SER A 171 -10.35 10.04 16.55
N SER A 172 -10.31 10.39 17.84
CA SER A 172 -9.08 10.82 18.54
C SER A 172 -8.11 9.65 18.80
N ASP A 173 -8.62 8.43 18.96
CA ASP A 173 -7.88 7.22 19.28
C ASP A 173 -7.77 6.25 18.11
N SER A 174 -8.42 6.56 16.98
CA SER A 174 -8.40 5.73 15.78
C SER A 174 -6.98 5.41 15.36
N VAL A 175 -6.65 4.13 15.40
CA VAL A 175 -5.37 3.57 14.93
C VAL A 175 -5.29 3.55 13.41
N LEU A 176 -6.44 3.55 12.72
CA LEU A 176 -6.51 3.53 11.25
C LEU A 176 -6.31 4.92 10.62
N LEU A 177 -6.44 5.99 11.41
CA LEU A 177 -6.31 7.36 10.89
C LEU A 177 -4.83 7.69 10.60
N ASN A 178 -4.51 7.88 9.33
CA ASN A 178 -3.22 8.46 8.98
C ASN A 178 -3.21 9.98 9.26
N ARG A 179 -2.67 10.36 10.40
CA ARG A 179 -2.63 11.76 10.87
C ARG A 179 -1.74 12.65 10.03
N ALA A 180 -0.85 12.07 9.23
CA ALA A 180 -0.02 12.83 8.30
C ALA A 180 -0.79 13.36 7.09
N THR A 181 -1.80 12.60 6.62
CA THR A 181 -2.55 12.92 5.39
C THR A 181 -4.01 13.27 5.62
N GLN A 182 -4.60 12.77 6.72
CA GLN A 182 -6.03 12.91 7.02
C GLN A 182 -6.29 13.70 8.31
N GLY A 183 -5.24 14.00 9.09
CA GLY A 183 -5.36 14.76 10.33
C GLY A 183 -5.68 16.24 10.06
N LEU A 184 -6.71 16.75 10.71
CA LEU A 184 -7.07 18.18 10.68
C LEU A 184 -6.56 18.82 11.97
N TYR A 185 -5.49 19.59 11.87
CA TYR A 185 -4.90 20.30 13.00
C TYR A 185 -5.04 21.80 12.80
N PRO A 186 -5.39 22.58 13.86
CA PRO A 186 -5.35 24.03 13.77
C PRO A 186 -3.91 24.49 13.56
N PRO A 187 -3.68 25.52 12.74
CA PRO A 187 -2.35 26.09 12.50
C PRO A 187 -1.75 26.74 13.76
#